data_f9441ea2124b9823a7718eecbfaad1f7
#
_entry.id   f9441ea2124b9823a7718eecbfaad1f7
#
_cell.length_a   1.000
_cell.length_b   1.000
_cell.length_c   1.000
_cell.angle_alpha   90.00
_cell.angle_beta   90.00
_cell.angle_gamma   90.00
#
_symmetry.space_group_name_H-M   'P 1'
#
loop_
_entity.id
_entity.type
_entity.pdbx_description
1 polymer ?
#
loop_
_entity_poly.entity_id
_entity_poly.type
_entity_poly.pdbx_seq_one_letter_code
_entity_poly.pdbx_strand_id
1 'polypeptide(L)'
;MRTASMKDFREVQAGSKWLKRDYVAIMLWFVGRAIQAAAAMDETVKKEFENLPDGFTFSLGVLPNGPYMIVGKSKRGIVHYMGWDPVGKNIALSMKIKNIEAAMLLFTFRESTAVATARDRLIVDGEVPHACAVVRILDIVEVYLLPKFIAKLAVKRYPTEAPYINLFRRVLLYVRTVFGF
;
A
#
# COMPACT_ATOMS: atom_id res chain seq x y z
N MET A 1 -7.93 48.78 -7.69
CA MET A 1 -7.49 47.40 -7.46
C MET A 1 -6.45 47.41 -6.35
N ARG A 2 -6.75 46.90 -5.13
CA ARG A 2 -5.79 46.82 -4.05
C ARG A 2 -4.89 45.59 -4.30
N THR A 3 -3.64 45.81 -4.59
CA THR A 3 -2.64 44.74 -4.64
C THR A 3 -2.45 44.25 -3.20
N ALA A 4 -2.83 43.00 -2.93
CA ALA A 4 -2.57 42.36 -1.66
C ALA A 4 -1.06 42.33 -1.40
N SER A 5 -0.61 42.91 -0.29
CA SER A 5 0.78 42.89 0.13
C SER A 5 1.15 41.46 0.57
N MET A 6 2.35 41.00 0.26
CA MET A 6 2.87 39.71 0.73
C MET A 6 2.81 39.54 2.26
N LYS A 7 2.64 40.62 3.02
CA LYS A 7 2.49 40.63 4.48
C LYS A 7 1.09 40.15 4.96
N ASP A 8 0.10 40.05 4.05
CA ASP A 8 -1.24 39.62 4.40
C ASP A 8 -1.39 38.08 4.39
N PHE A 9 -0.36 37.35 3.96
CA PHE A 9 -0.35 35.89 3.99
C PHE A 9 0.21 35.40 5.34
N ARG A 10 -0.67 34.87 6.17
CA ARG A 10 -0.28 34.24 7.44
C ARG A 10 0.48 32.95 7.13
N GLU A 11 1.75 32.87 7.49
CA GLU A 11 2.49 31.60 7.44
C GLU A 11 1.79 30.57 8.34
N VAL A 12 1.19 29.55 7.71
CA VAL A 12 0.62 28.41 8.42
C VAL A 12 1.78 27.49 8.79
N GLN A 13 2.21 27.52 10.05
CA GLN A 13 3.19 26.55 10.54
C GLN A 13 2.60 25.14 10.43
N ALA A 14 3.31 24.27 9.73
CA ALA A 14 2.96 22.86 9.65
C ALA A 14 3.02 22.25 11.05
N GLY A 15 1.86 21.93 11.62
CA GLY A 15 1.79 21.24 12.91
C GLY A 15 2.53 19.91 12.86
N SER A 16 3.05 19.49 14.02
CA SER A 16 3.73 18.19 14.14
C SER A 16 2.77 17.05 13.79
N LYS A 17 3.06 16.34 12.71
CA LYS A 17 2.24 15.23 12.18
C LYS A 17 2.82 13.85 12.56
N TRP A 18 3.59 13.79 13.65
CA TRP A 18 4.30 12.59 14.05
C TRP A 18 3.38 11.39 14.28
N LEU A 19 2.24 11.57 14.96
CA LEU A 19 1.25 10.51 15.18
C LEU A 19 0.71 9.92 13.86
N LYS A 20 0.42 10.79 12.88
CA LYS A 20 -0.04 10.35 11.56
C LYS A 20 1.07 9.58 10.84
N ARG A 21 2.32 10.03 10.97
CA ARG A 21 3.48 9.38 10.39
C ARG A 21 3.69 7.98 10.98
N ASP A 22 3.63 7.86 12.31
CA ASP A 22 3.79 6.58 13.00
C ASP A 22 2.65 5.61 12.64
N TYR A 23 1.40 6.09 12.61
CA TYR A 23 0.27 5.30 12.15
C TYR A 23 0.49 4.78 10.72
N VAL A 24 0.87 5.65 9.79
CA VAL A 24 1.13 5.26 8.39
C VAL A 24 2.33 4.31 8.29
N ALA A 25 3.36 4.48 9.11
CA ALA A 25 4.50 3.56 9.16
C ALA A 25 4.09 2.15 9.59
N ILE A 26 3.27 2.04 10.63
CA ILE A 26 2.71 0.77 11.10
C ILE A 26 1.84 0.15 10.03
N MET A 27 0.98 0.93 9.37
CA MET A 27 0.11 0.42 8.30
C MET A 27 0.92 -0.07 7.09
N LEU A 28 1.94 0.65 6.65
CA LEU A 28 2.82 0.22 5.57
C LEU A 28 3.56 -1.06 5.92
N TRP A 29 4.10 -1.17 7.14
CA TRP A 29 4.71 -2.39 7.64
C TRP A 29 3.71 -3.57 7.58
N PHE A 30 2.51 -3.34 8.08
CA PHE A 30 1.47 -4.36 8.12
C PHE A 30 1.03 -4.80 6.72
N VAL A 31 0.81 -3.85 5.79
CA VAL A 31 0.47 -4.14 4.39
C VAL A 31 1.60 -4.90 3.68
N GLY A 32 2.86 -4.48 3.85
CA GLY A 32 4.00 -5.17 3.24
C GLY A 32 4.13 -6.62 3.71
N ARG A 33 3.90 -6.88 4.99
CA ARG A 33 3.87 -8.23 5.57
C ARG A 33 2.66 -9.03 5.09
N ALA A 34 1.51 -8.39 4.97
CA ALA A 34 0.29 -9.03 4.46
C ALA A 34 0.44 -9.43 2.99
N ILE A 35 1.12 -8.62 2.16
CA ILE A 35 1.46 -8.98 0.78
C ILE A 35 2.34 -10.23 0.74
N GLN A 36 3.37 -10.32 1.58
CA GLN A 36 4.23 -11.51 1.69
C GLN A 36 3.41 -12.75 2.07
N ALA A 37 2.55 -12.65 3.07
CA ALA A 37 1.70 -13.74 3.51
C ALA A 37 0.67 -14.15 2.45
N ALA A 38 0.04 -13.17 1.79
CA ALA A 38 -0.93 -13.43 0.73
C ALA A 38 -0.28 -14.09 -0.50
N ALA A 39 0.91 -13.67 -0.90
CA ALA A 39 1.66 -14.30 -2.00
C ALA A 39 1.99 -15.76 -1.74
N ALA A 40 2.10 -16.18 -0.47
CA ALA A 40 2.34 -17.57 -0.09
C ALA A 40 1.07 -18.42 -0.01
N MET A 41 -0.12 -17.79 0.14
CA MET A 41 -1.36 -18.49 0.51
C MET A 41 -2.47 -18.34 -0.53
N ASP A 42 -2.46 -17.28 -1.32
CA ASP A 42 -3.51 -16.94 -2.26
C ASP A 42 -3.01 -17.09 -3.71
N GLU A 43 -3.64 -18.01 -4.45
CA GLU A 43 -3.27 -18.29 -5.84
C GLU A 43 -3.50 -17.08 -6.77
N THR A 44 -4.44 -16.19 -6.44
CA THR A 44 -4.70 -14.99 -7.25
C THR A 44 -3.55 -14.01 -7.10
N VAL A 45 -3.11 -13.77 -5.86
CA VAL A 45 -1.95 -12.90 -5.57
C VAL A 45 -0.68 -13.50 -6.16
N LYS A 46 -0.50 -14.81 -6.06
CA LYS A 46 0.65 -15.52 -6.64
C LYS A 46 0.70 -15.35 -8.17
N LYS A 47 -0.42 -15.53 -8.88
CA LYS A 47 -0.51 -15.30 -10.32
C LYS A 47 -0.17 -13.88 -10.72
N GLU A 48 -0.58 -12.86 -9.95
CA GLU A 48 -0.19 -11.48 -10.23
C GLU A 48 1.32 -11.27 -10.08
N PHE A 49 1.96 -11.93 -9.09
CA PHE A 49 3.41 -11.91 -8.97
C PHE A 49 4.13 -12.70 -10.06
N GLU A 50 3.53 -13.77 -10.61
CA GLU A 50 4.11 -14.52 -11.73
C GLU A 50 4.24 -13.64 -12.99
N ASN A 51 3.33 -12.69 -13.20
CA ASN A 51 3.37 -11.72 -14.30
C ASN A 51 4.48 -10.65 -14.14
N LEU A 52 5.12 -10.55 -12.97
CA LEU A 52 6.20 -9.62 -12.72
C LEU A 52 7.57 -10.29 -12.95
N PRO A 53 8.58 -9.55 -13.41
CA PRO A 53 9.92 -10.08 -13.67
C PRO A 53 10.55 -10.74 -12.44
N ASP A 54 11.48 -11.66 -12.67
CA ASP A 54 12.28 -12.23 -11.60
C ASP A 54 13.21 -11.18 -10.99
N GLY A 55 13.26 -11.17 -9.66
CA GLY A 55 14.00 -10.14 -8.92
C GLY A 55 13.28 -8.79 -8.85
N PHE A 56 12.01 -8.72 -9.29
CA PHE A 56 11.21 -7.49 -9.23
C PHE A 56 11.06 -7.00 -7.80
N THR A 57 11.31 -5.71 -7.60
CA THR A 57 11.15 -5.06 -6.31
C THR A 57 10.36 -3.77 -6.48
N PHE A 58 9.38 -3.55 -5.63
CA PHE A 58 8.63 -2.31 -5.61
C PHE A 58 8.63 -1.67 -4.23
N SER A 59 8.43 -0.37 -4.22
CA SER A 59 8.26 0.41 -3.00
C SER A 59 6.95 1.18 -3.01
N LEU A 60 6.34 1.33 -1.84
CA LEU A 60 5.26 2.29 -1.60
C LEU A 60 5.67 3.18 -0.43
N GLY A 61 5.63 4.48 -0.63
CA GLY A 61 6.07 5.44 0.37
C GLY A 61 5.30 6.73 0.36
N VAL A 62 5.60 7.61 1.31
CA VAL A 62 4.93 8.90 1.47
C VAL A 62 5.94 10.05 1.37
N LEU A 63 5.65 11.04 0.53
CA LEU A 63 6.47 12.23 0.37
C LEU A 63 6.15 13.30 1.43
N PRO A 64 7.09 14.23 1.73
CA PRO A 64 8.47 14.27 1.24
C PRO A 64 9.42 13.31 2.00
N ASN A 65 9.25 13.09 3.28
CA ASN A 65 10.12 12.31 4.16
C ASN A 65 9.30 11.31 5.00
N GLY A 66 8.31 10.72 4.38
CA GLY A 66 7.43 9.77 5.05
C GLY A 66 8.00 8.36 5.13
N PRO A 67 7.26 7.46 5.78
CA PRO A 67 7.63 6.05 5.82
C PRO A 67 7.49 5.39 4.46
N TYR A 68 8.24 4.29 4.28
CA TYR A 68 8.21 3.42 3.10
C TYR A 68 7.93 1.98 3.50
N MET A 69 7.43 1.19 2.56
CA MET A 69 7.53 -0.26 2.56
C MET A 69 8.17 -0.72 1.25
N ILE A 70 8.91 -1.82 1.31
CA ILE A 70 9.57 -2.41 0.15
C ILE A 70 9.24 -3.90 0.14
N VAL A 71 8.79 -4.37 -1.01
CA VAL A 71 8.47 -5.78 -1.25
C VAL A 71 9.19 -6.23 -2.49
N GLY A 72 9.86 -7.36 -2.42
CA GLY A 72 10.61 -7.93 -3.51
C GLY A 72 10.21 -9.38 -3.80
N LYS A 73 10.21 -9.73 -5.09
CA LYS A 73 10.11 -11.10 -5.58
C LYS A 73 11.52 -11.63 -5.85
N SER A 74 11.88 -12.73 -5.24
CA SER A 74 13.16 -13.39 -5.52
C SER A 74 13.14 -14.07 -6.90
N LYS A 75 14.31 -14.46 -7.42
CA LYS A 75 14.42 -15.26 -8.65
C LYS A 75 13.72 -16.62 -8.57
N ARG A 76 13.40 -17.09 -7.37
CA ARG A 76 12.65 -18.34 -7.13
C ARG A 76 11.14 -18.11 -7.00
N GLY A 77 10.65 -16.91 -7.30
CA GLY A 77 9.24 -16.56 -7.17
C GLY A 77 8.75 -16.27 -5.75
N ILE A 78 9.62 -16.36 -4.73
CA ILE A 78 9.24 -16.13 -3.34
C ILE A 78 9.19 -14.62 -3.07
N VAL A 79 8.08 -14.16 -2.48
CA VAL A 79 7.86 -12.75 -2.16
C VAL A 79 8.25 -12.47 -0.71
N HIS A 80 9.03 -11.41 -0.51
CA HIS A 80 9.54 -11.00 0.80
C HIS A 80 9.29 -9.53 1.06
N TYR A 81 8.89 -9.23 2.29
CA TYR A 81 8.95 -7.87 2.81
C TYR A 81 10.40 -7.52 3.14
N MET A 82 10.92 -6.48 2.50
CA MET A 82 12.35 -6.10 2.58
C MET A 82 12.62 -4.92 3.52
N GLY A 83 11.62 -4.54 4.32
CA GLY A 83 11.76 -3.44 5.28
C GLY A 83 11.29 -2.09 4.72
N TRP A 84 11.76 -1.04 5.36
CA TRP A 84 11.31 0.34 5.16
C TRP A 84 12.37 1.26 4.54
N ASP A 85 13.62 0.81 4.47
CA ASP A 85 14.73 1.61 3.94
C ASP A 85 15.01 1.27 2.48
N PRO A 86 14.84 2.22 1.53
CA PRO A 86 15.12 2.02 0.12
C PRO A 86 16.61 2.09 -0.25
N VAL A 87 17.47 2.54 0.66
CA VAL A 87 18.90 2.72 0.38
C VAL A 87 19.56 1.39 0.00
N GLY A 88 20.28 1.39 -1.11
CA GLY A 88 21.01 0.21 -1.61
C GLY A 88 20.14 -0.88 -2.26
N LYS A 89 18.83 -0.66 -2.43
CA LYS A 89 17.95 -1.60 -3.10
C LYS A 89 17.64 -1.16 -4.53
N ASN A 90 17.64 -2.11 -5.47
CA ASN A 90 17.23 -1.86 -6.85
C ASN A 90 15.70 -1.92 -6.92
N ILE A 91 15.04 -0.77 -6.94
CA ILE A 91 13.59 -0.65 -6.97
C ILE A 91 13.15 -0.45 -8.41
N ALA A 92 12.46 -1.45 -8.98
CA ALA A 92 11.96 -1.43 -10.34
C ALA A 92 10.66 -0.61 -10.49
N LEU A 93 9.88 -0.49 -9.41
CA LEU A 93 8.65 0.29 -9.39
C LEU A 93 8.57 1.07 -8.08
N SER A 94 8.48 2.40 -8.17
CA SER A 94 8.34 3.27 -7.01
C SER A 94 6.98 3.96 -7.04
N MET A 95 6.15 3.69 -6.03
CA MET A 95 4.87 4.33 -5.82
C MET A 95 4.97 5.30 -4.64
N LYS A 96 4.59 6.55 -4.83
CA LYS A 96 4.76 7.61 -3.83
C LYS A 96 3.45 8.35 -3.62
N ILE A 97 2.96 8.33 -2.39
CA ILE A 97 1.81 9.13 -1.97
C ILE A 97 2.29 10.55 -1.70
N LYS A 98 1.66 11.54 -2.31
CA LYS A 98 2.14 12.94 -2.33
C LYS A 98 2.29 13.59 -0.95
N ASN A 99 1.50 13.19 0.03
CA ASN A 99 1.58 13.74 1.39
C ASN A 99 0.94 12.81 2.41
N ILE A 100 1.21 13.10 3.70
CA ILE A 100 0.73 12.28 4.81
C ILE A 100 -0.80 12.32 4.96
N GLU A 101 -1.48 13.37 4.55
CA GLU A 101 -2.93 13.46 4.61
C GLU A 101 -3.59 12.54 3.57
N ALA A 102 -3.03 12.47 2.36
CA ALA A 102 -3.44 11.52 1.34
C ALA A 102 -3.21 10.07 1.80
N ALA A 103 -2.08 9.81 2.45
CA ALA A 103 -1.79 8.50 3.05
C ALA A 103 -2.81 8.14 4.14
N MET A 104 -3.20 9.10 4.98
CA MET A 104 -4.24 8.88 5.99
C MET A 104 -5.59 8.52 5.35
N LEU A 105 -5.97 9.15 4.24
CA LEU A 105 -7.22 8.82 3.54
C LEU A 105 -7.20 7.39 2.98
N LEU A 106 -6.07 6.97 2.40
CA LEU A 106 -5.87 5.60 1.92
C LEU A 106 -5.90 4.59 3.07
N PHE A 107 -5.06 4.74 4.07
CA PHE A 107 -4.91 3.77 5.15
C PHE A 107 -6.03 3.80 6.20
N THR A 108 -6.90 4.79 6.18
CA THR A 108 -8.19 4.77 6.92
C THR A 108 -9.35 4.30 6.05
N PHE A 109 -9.09 3.86 4.82
CA PHE A 109 -10.07 3.34 3.86
C PHE A 109 -11.20 4.31 3.51
N ARG A 110 -10.93 5.62 3.62
CA ARG A 110 -11.83 6.69 3.19
C ARG A 110 -11.75 6.94 1.69
N GLU A 111 -10.66 6.53 1.09
CA GLU A 111 -10.40 6.66 -0.34
C GLU A 111 -9.72 5.39 -0.85
N SER A 112 -10.22 4.83 -1.95
CA SER A 112 -9.58 3.66 -2.59
C SER A 112 -8.33 4.06 -3.37
N THR A 113 -7.45 3.09 -3.63
CA THR A 113 -6.24 3.29 -4.46
C THR A 113 -6.57 3.87 -5.84
N ALA A 114 -7.65 3.39 -6.48
CA ALA A 114 -8.11 3.89 -7.78
C ALA A 114 -8.53 5.37 -7.72
N VAL A 115 -9.26 5.78 -6.67
CA VAL A 115 -9.69 7.18 -6.49
C VAL A 115 -8.49 8.06 -6.17
N ALA A 116 -7.55 7.60 -5.35
CA ALA A 116 -6.34 8.35 -5.04
C ALA A 116 -5.47 8.57 -6.30
N THR A 117 -5.37 7.57 -7.18
CA THR A 117 -4.70 7.68 -8.47
C THR A 117 -5.42 8.70 -9.39
N ALA A 118 -6.73 8.60 -9.51
CA ALA A 118 -7.52 9.53 -10.33
C ALA A 118 -7.46 10.99 -9.84
N ARG A 119 -7.22 11.19 -8.53
CA ARG A 119 -7.03 12.51 -7.91
C ARG A 119 -5.57 12.95 -7.87
N ASP A 120 -4.71 12.28 -8.59
CA ASP A 120 -3.28 12.59 -8.66
C ASP A 120 -2.59 12.65 -7.27
N ARG A 121 -3.01 11.79 -6.34
CA ARG A 121 -2.41 11.67 -5.00
C ARG A 121 -1.32 10.61 -4.92
N LEU A 122 -1.27 9.75 -5.93
CA LEU A 122 -0.29 8.68 -6.08
C LEU A 122 0.57 8.95 -7.32
N ILE A 123 1.87 9.03 -7.11
CA ILE A 123 2.86 9.12 -8.18
C ILE A 123 3.43 7.74 -8.40
N VAL A 124 3.49 7.32 -9.65
CA VAL A 124 4.06 6.03 -10.06
C VAL A 124 5.26 6.27 -10.94
N ASP A 125 6.39 5.69 -10.58
CA ASP A 125 7.65 5.73 -11.31
C ASP A 125 8.08 4.29 -11.62
N GLY A 126 8.02 3.91 -12.88
CA GLY A 126 8.23 2.57 -13.39
C GLY A 126 7.27 2.20 -14.52
N GLU A 127 7.28 0.95 -14.93
CA GLU A 127 6.44 0.48 -16.05
C GLU A 127 4.97 0.35 -15.64
N VAL A 128 4.06 0.88 -16.48
CA VAL A 128 2.62 0.89 -16.23
C VAL A 128 2.02 -0.51 -16.05
N PRO A 129 2.38 -1.55 -16.84
CA PRO A 129 1.88 -2.91 -16.62
C PRO A 129 2.22 -3.46 -15.23
N HIS A 130 3.44 -3.21 -14.77
CA HIS A 130 3.88 -3.62 -13.43
C HIS A 130 3.13 -2.87 -12.33
N ALA A 131 2.90 -1.57 -12.52
CA ALA A 131 2.10 -0.77 -11.60
C ALA A 131 0.65 -1.30 -11.49
N CYS A 132 0.03 -1.66 -12.61
CA CYS A 132 -1.31 -2.25 -12.63
C CYS A 132 -1.35 -3.60 -11.87
N ALA A 133 -0.33 -4.45 -12.03
CA ALA A 133 -0.24 -5.71 -11.28
C ALA A 133 -0.11 -5.45 -9.77
N VAL A 134 0.76 -4.52 -9.36
CA VAL A 134 0.93 -4.16 -7.95
C VAL A 134 -0.36 -3.55 -7.36
N VAL A 135 -1.08 -2.70 -8.10
CA VAL A 135 -2.37 -2.17 -7.64
C VAL A 135 -3.39 -3.29 -7.43
N ARG A 136 -3.49 -4.28 -8.34
CA ARG A 136 -4.38 -5.43 -8.14
C ARG A 136 -3.98 -6.27 -6.93
N ILE A 137 -2.69 -6.46 -6.68
CA ILE A 137 -2.20 -7.13 -5.47
C ILE A 137 -2.63 -6.36 -4.21
N LEU A 138 -2.45 -5.04 -4.20
CA LEU A 138 -2.87 -4.18 -3.09
C LEU A 138 -4.39 -4.28 -2.86
N ASP A 139 -5.20 -4.20 -3.90
CA ASP A 139 -6.66 -4.30 -3.81
C ASP A 139 -7.11 -5.66 -3.22
N ILE A 140 -6.47 -6.77 -3.62
CA ILE A 140 -6.76 -8.10 -3.07
C ILE A 140 -6.39 -8.16 -1.59
N VAL A 141 -5.19 -7.69 -1.24
CA VAL A 141 -4.69 -7.70 0.14
C VAL A 141 -5.55 -6.79 1.03
N GLU A 142 -6.01 -5.65 0.53
CA GLU A 142 -6.91 -4.75 1.23
C GLU A 142 -8.22 -5.44 1.64
N VAL A 143 -8.80 -6.27 0.76
CA VAL A 143 -9.99 -7.08 1.08
C VAL A 143 -9.75 -8.05 2.24
N TYR A 144 -8.55 -8.62 2.33
CA TYR A 144 -8.19 -9.50 3.46
C TYR A 144 -8.00 -8.74 4.76
N LEU A 145 -7.41 -7.54 4.71
CA LEU A 145 -7.11 -6.72 5.88
C LEU A 145 -8.35 -6.03 6.46
N LEU A 146 -9.36 -5.78 5.65
CA LEU A 146 -10.57 -5.09 6.08
C LEU A 146 -11.56 -6.05 6.77
N PRO A 147 -12.15 -5.64 7.91
CA PRO A 147 -13.36 -6.27 8.42
C PRO A 147 -14.48 -6.24 7.37
N LYS A 148 -15.29 -7.30 7.30
CA LYS A 148 -16.33 -7.48 6.25
C LYS A 148 -17.26 -6.27 6.05
N PHE A 149 -17.58 -5.55 7.12
CA PHE A 149 -18.48 -4.41 7.05
C PHE A 149 -17.82 -3.18 6.41
N ILE A 150 -16.52 -2.98 6.63
CA ILE A 150 -15.74 -1.90 6.00
C ILE A 150 -15.40 -2.26 4.55
N ALA A 151 -15.03 -3.52 4.30
CA ALA A 151 -14.74 -4.01 2.97
C ALA A 151 -15.92 -3.82 2.00
N LYS A 152 -17.17 -4.00 2.45
CA LYS A 152 -18.38 -3.73 1.64
C LYS A 152 -18.56 -2.26 1.27
N LEU A 153 -18.06 -1.34 2.07
CA LEU A 153 -18.12 0.10 1.79
C LEU A 153 -16.98 0.56 0.87
N ALA A 154 -15.83 -0.08 0.96
CA ALA A 154 -14.61 0.30 0.24
C ALA A 154 -14.50 -0.34 -1.15
N VAL A 155 -15.02 -1.55 -1.34
CA VAL A 155 -14.84 -2.34 -2.57
C VAL A 155 -16.17 -2.53 -3.31
N LYS A 156 -16.25 -2.05 -4.56
CA LYS A 156 -17.45 -2.17 -5.42
C LYS A 156 -17.81 -3.62 -5.80
N ARG A 157 -16.89 -4.56 -5.75
CA ARG A 157 -17.10 -5.98 -6.05
C ARG A 157 -16.47 -6.84 -4.97
N TYR A 158 -17.29 -7.35 -4.08
CA TYR A 158 -16.87 -8.34 -3.09
C TYR A 158 -16.94 -9.74 -3.72
N PRO A 159 -15.87 -10.56 -3.67
CA PRO A 159 -15.93 -11.94 -4.14
C PRO A 159 -16.98 -12.72 -3.33
N THR A 160 -17.89 -13.40 -4.02
CA THR A 160 -19.01 -14.14 -3.45
C THR A 160 -18.61 -15.55 -2.97
N GLU A 161 -17.36 -15.77 -2.62
CA GLU A 161 -16.86 -17.06 -2.14
C GLU A 161 -17.31 -17.36 -0.70
N ALA A 162 -17.44 -18.66 -0.38
CA ALA A 162 -18.01 -19.16 0.85
C ALA A 162 -17.40 -18.54 2.12
N PRO A 163 -18.22 -18.06 3.07
CA PRO A 163 -17.78 -17.20 4.18
C PRO A 163 -16.81 -17.87 5.18
N TYR A 164 -16.81 -19.20 5.28
CA TYR A 164 -16.00 -19.94 6.26
C TYR A 164 -14.54 -20.12 5.82
N ILE A 165 -14.29 -20.36 4.54
CA ILE A 165 -12.94 -20.53 3.98
C ILE A 165 -12.18 -19.21 4.09
N ASN A 166 -12.88 -18.09 3.90
CA ASN A 166 -12.29 -16.75 4.00
C ASN A 166 -11.92 -16.37 5.45
N LEU A 167 -12.67 -16.83 6.46
CA LEU A 167 -12.36 -16.52 7.86
C LEU A 167 -11.08 -17.23 8.31
N PHE A 168 -10.93 -18.51 8.03
CA PHE A 168 -9.72 -19.28 8.39
C PHE A 168 -8.49 -18.76 7.67
N ARG A 169 -8.59 -18.49 6.37
CA ARG A 169 -7.50 -17.87 5.59
C ARG A 169 -7.11 -16.50 6.12
N ARG A 170 -8.08 -15.68 6.55
CA ARG A 170 -7.81 -14.37 7.18
C ARG A 170 -7.05 -14.51 8.50
N VAL A 171 -7.52 -15.39 9.39
CA VAL A 171 -6.84 -15.64 10.68
C VAL A 171 -5.40 -16.11 10.42
N LEU A 172 -5.20 -17.06 9.52
CA LEU A 172 -3.89 -17.57 9.17
C LEU A 172 -3.01 -16.48 8.55
N LEU A 173 -3.59 -15.61 7.71
CA LEU A 173 -2.88 -14.47 7.13
C LEU A 173 -2.46 -13.48 8.23
N TYR A 174 -3.33 -13.15 9.18
CA TYR A 174 -2.98 -12.28 10.31
C TYR A 174 -1.85 -12.89 11.15
N VAL A 175 -1.92 -14.17 11.47
CA VAL A 175 -0.87 -14.88 12.22
C VAL A 175 0.45 -14.80 11.45
N ARG A 176 0.45 -15.13 10.15
CA ARG A 176 1.67 -15.03 9.30
C ARG A 176 2.17 -13.60 9.16
N THR A 177 1.30 -12.62 9.06
CA THR A 177 1.68 -11.20 8.98
C THR A 177 2.44 -10.76 10.22
N VAL A 178 1.98 -11.18 11.42
CA VAL A 178 2.61 -10.81 12.68
C VAL A 178 3.91 -11.59 12.92
N PHE A 179 3.90 -12.91 12.74
CA PHE A 179 5.05 -13.77 13.08
C PHE A 179 6.07 -13.94 11.96
N GLY A 180 5.72 -13.70 10.70
CA GLY A 180 6.68 -13.57 9.60
C GLY A 180 7.24 -14.84 9.01
N PHE A 181 6.52 -15.97 9.09
CA PHE A 181 6.89 -17.23 8.44
C PHE A 181 5.93 -17.64 7.37
#